data_aab1c836e9beb5349c150fde49eb2599
#
_entry.id   aab1c836e9beb5349c150fde49eb2599
#
_cell.length_a   1.000
_cell.length_b   1.000
_cell.length_c   1.000
_cell.angle_alpha   90.00
_cell.angle_beta   90.00
_cell.angle_gamma   90.00
#
_symmetry.space_group_name_H-M   'P 1'
#
loop_
_entity.id
_entity.type
_entity.pdbx_description
1 polymer ?
#
loop_
_entity_poly.entity_id
_entity_poly.type
_entity_poly.pdbx_seq_one_letter_code
_entity_poly.pdbx_strand_id
1 'polypeptide(L)'
;MAFPFMSAVIDSRWSEALALDRRRAPEFYPVGCKVVPGAHAEAIRFALDELGLSAVSCINGVPTIAFLSDPNAPIERIDELHRVLWNQGLMSLLLVIRGDELNAYSLVQRPLQHDKSRGEDPRLVKTLSLLDDALALRELLDATESGRFWYENDSYFNPDNRVDSVLLDNLLVAFRSLKDELGTDAAQALLMQTMFVAYLEDRQIIGEAVFREASQNRFATLLDLLGAGNPEPFEVLFTWLHGAFNGNLFKAPCAFETGDTPPPKLKPEHLAVLASFRHGHETMGTHQLRFWGYDFKYMSIGLISAVYDRFLKEEAEKKSSDGAFYTPMFLADMVVNQLWDELTDEQKANGVYCDPACGSGIFLVRLFQRLVAHHCHVKKRSHATWT
;
A
#
# COMPACT_ATOMS: atom_id res chain seq x y z
N MET A 1 -6.44 -16.00 -8.23
CA MET A 1 -6.76 -16.43 -9.61
C MET A 1 -6.01 -15.49 -10.55
N ALA A 2 -5.13 -16.01 -11.40
CA ALA A 2 -4.49 -15.20 -12.42
C ALA A 2 -5.53 -14.97 -13.53
N PHE A 3 -5.88 -13.73 -13.80
CA PHE A 3 -6.74 -13.38 -14.93
C PHE A 3 -5.86 -13.23 -16.17
N PRO A 4 -6.08 -14.01 -17.22
CA PRO A 4 -5.41 -13.81 -18.50
C PRO A 4 -6.13 -12.66 -19.23
N PHE A 5 -5.96 -11.42 -18.77
CA PHE A 5 -6.44 -10.28 -19.52
C PHE A 5 -5.34 -9.81 -20.45
N MET A 6 -5.59 -9.89 -21.74
CA MET A 6 -4.78 -9.21 -22.74
C MET A 6 -4.96 -7.71 -22.53
N SER A 7 -3.92 -7.03 -22.07
CA SER A 7 -3.89 -5.58 -21.96
C SER A 7 -4.20 -4.97 -23.33
N ALA A 8 -5.29 -4.25 -23.45
CA ALA A 8 -5.62 -3.60 -24.71
C ALA A 8 -4.77 -2.33 -24.87
N VAL A 9 -4.16 -2.18 -26.03
CA VAL A 9 -3.47 -0.95 -26.41
C VAL A 9 -4.52 0.15 -26.59
N ILE A 10 -4.23 1.36 -26.12
CA ILE A 10 -5.09 2.53 -26.35
C ILE A 10 -5.13 2.77 -27.86
N ASP A 11 -6.33 2.82 -28.43
CA ASP A 11 -6.50 3.01 -29.88
C ASP A 11 -6.01 4.39 -30.35
N SER A 12 -5.80 4.54 -31.67
CA SER A 12 -5.21 5.75 -32.25
C SER A 12 -6.10 6.98 -32.05
N ARG A 13 -7.44 6.85 -32.06
CA ARG A 13 -8.37 7.96 -31.85
C ARG A 13 -8.23 8.55 -30.45
N TRP A 14 -8.18 7.69 -29.45
CA TRP A 14 -7.96 8.08 -28.05
C TRP A 14 -6.54 8.60 -27.82
N SER A 15 -5.54 8.01 -28.49
CA SER A 15 -4.16 8.48 -28.40
C SER A 15 -4.02 9.90 -28.95
N GLU A 16 -4.70 10.22 -30.05
CA GLU A 16 -4.74 11.57 -30.63
C GLU A 16 -5.54 12.53 -29.74
N ALA A 17 -6.74 12.14 -29.29
CA ALA A 17 -7.61 12.97 -28.47
C ALA A 17 -6.95 13.38 -27.15
N LEU A 18 -6.21 12.47 -26.49
CA LEU A 18 -5.48 12.69 -25.25
C LEU A 18 -4.04 13.19 -25.46
N ALA A 19 -3.62 13.43 -26.71
CA ALA A 19 -2.26 13.84 -27.09
C ALA A 19 -1.15 12.91 -26.53
N LEU A 20 -1.41 11.59 -26.44
CA LEU A 20 -0.48 10.59 -25.90
C LEU A 20 0.73 10.35 -26.80
N ASP A 21 0.62 10.62 -28.10
CA ASP A 21 1.69 10.53 -29.10
C ASP A 21 2.91 11.41 -28.79
N ARG A 22 2.71 12.48 -28.02
CA ARG A 22 3.75 13.43 -27.57
C ARG A 22 4.45 13.02 -26.29
N ARG A 23 3.93 12.02 -25.56
CA ARG A 23 4.41 11.61 -24.24
C ARG A 23 5.34 10.41 -24.36
N ARG A 24 6.41 10.41 -23.57
CA ARG A 24 7.44 9.35 -23.53
C ARG A 24 7.88 9.11 -22.08
N ALA A 25 8.55 7.99 -21.87
CA ALA A 25 9.24 7.76 -20.61
C ALA A 25 10.23 8.91 -20.30
N PRO A 26 10.33 9.33 -19.04
CA PRO A 26 9.74 8.74 -17.84
C PRO A 26 8.32 9.22 -17.45
N GLU A 27 7.64 9.95 -18.30
CA GLU A 27 6.32 10.53 -18.01
C GLU A 27 5.17 9.62 -18.40
N PHE A 28 5.39 8.72 -19.39
CA PHE A 28 4.34 7.83 -19.89
C PHE A 28 4.87 6.45 -20.26
N TYR A 29 4.24 5.41 -19.72
CA TYR A 29 4.58 4.01 -19.92
C TYR A 29 3.37 3.26 -20.48
N PRO A 30 3.32 2.96 -21.76
CA PRO A 30 2.28 2.11 -22.36
C PRO A 30 2.54 0.63 -22.05
N VAL A 31 1.50 -0.19 -22.17
CA VAL A 31 1.63 -1.66 -22.13
C VAL A 31 2.69 -2.15 -23.12
N GLY A 32 3.48 -3.13 -22.70
CA GLY A 32 4.57 -3.68 -23.51
C GLY A 32 5.86 -2.83 -23.52
N CYS A 33 5.95 -1.75 -22.73
CA CYS A 33 7.20 -1.03 -22.56
C CYS A 33 8.25 -1.94 -21.90
N LYS A 34 9.46 -2.04 -22.53
CA LYS A 34 10.51 -2.99 -22.10
C LYS A 34 11.31 -2.49 -20.90
N VAL A 35 11.40 -1.19 -20.71
CA VAL A 35 12.26 -0.57 -19.70
C VAL A 35 11.44 0.42 -18.88
N VAL A 36 11.31 0.13 -17.60
CA VAL A 36 10.74 1.05 -16.60
C VAL A 36 11.81 1.30 -15.55
N PRO A 37 12.53 2.41 -15.61
CA PRO A 37 13.57 2.75 -14.64
C PRO A 37 12.96 3.40 -13.39
N GLY A 38 13.76 3.47 -12.33
CA GLY A 38 13.47 4.27 -11.14
C GLY A 38 12.78 3.53 -10.02
N ALA A 39 12.47 4.29 -8.98
CA ALA A 39 12.00 3.79 -7.70
C ALA A 39 10.62 3.13 -7.75
N HIS A 40 9.79 3.48 -8.74
CA HIS A 40 8.43 2.98 -8.92
C HIS A 40 8.31 1.92 -10.03
N ALA A 41 9.45 1.41 -10.55
CA ALA A 41 9.48 0.45 -11.65
C ALA A 41 8.64 -0.80 -11.38
N GLU A 42 8.71 -1.34 -10.16
CA GLU A 42 7.94 -2.52 -9.75
C GLU A 42 6.43 -2.23 -9.77
N ALA A 43 6.00 -1.10 -9.22
CA ALA A 43 4.59 -0.71 -9.19
C ALA A 43 4.01 -0.47 -10.59
N ILE A 44 4.78 0.16 -11.48
CA ILE A 44 4.38 0.39 -12.87
C ILE A 44 4.27 -0.94 -13.62
N ARG A 45 5.25 -1.84 -13.48
CA ARG A 45 5.20 -3.17 -14.11
C ARG A 45 4.03 -3.99 -13.59
N PHE A 46 3.82 -4.01 -12.29
CA PHE A 46 2.67 -4.68 -11.70
C PHE A 46 1.35 -4.16 -12.29
N ALA A 47 1.21 -2.84 -12.43
CA ALA A 47 0.04 -2.22 -13.03
C ALA A 47 -0.18 -2.63 -14.50
N LEU A 48 0.88 -2.68 -15.29
CA LEU A 48 0.80 -3.03 -16.71
C LEU A 48 0.67 -4.56 -16.94
N ASP A 49 1.51 -5.35 -16.26
CA ASP A 49 1.66 -6.78 -16.57
C ASP A 49 0.68 -7.65 -15.77
N GLU A 50 0.42 -7.32 -14.48
CA GLU A 50 -0.44 -8.12 -13.60
C GLU A 50 -1.88 -7.60 -13.55
N LEU A 51 -2.07 -6.26 -13.48
CA LEU A 51 -3.41 -5.67 -13.47
C LEU A 51 -3.97 -5.47 -14.88
N GLY A 52 -3.18 -5.61 -15.93
CA GLY A 52 -3.61 -5.46 -17.31
C GLY A 52 -4.04 -4.04 -17.65
N LEU A 53 -3.39 -3.03 -17.09
CA LEU A 53 -3.61 -1.65 -17.48
C LEU A 53 -2.99 -1.35 -18.85
N SER A 54 -3.59 -0.44 -19.58
CA SER A 54 -3.17 -0.05 -20.93
C SER A 54 -1.96 0.89 -20.93
N ALA A 55 -1.88 1.75 -19.90
CA ALA A 55 -0.76 2.65 -19.69
C ALA A 55 -0.74 3.19 -18.25
N VAL A 56 0.41 3.75 -17.87
CA VAL A 56 0.59 4.54 -16.64
C VAL A 56 1.24 5.87 -17.01
N SER A 57 0.68 6.99 -16.54
CA SER A 57 1.30 8.30 -16.63
C SER A 57 1.87 8.71 -15.28
N CYS A 58 3.08 9.28 -15.32
CA CYS A 58 3.82 9.75 -14.16
C CYS A 58 3.93 11.28 -14.17
N ILE A 59 3.77 11.89 -13.01
CA ILE A 59 4.06 13.32 -12.79
C ILE A 59 5.34 13.38 -11.95
N ASN A 60 6.38 14.03 -12.46
CA ASN A 60 7.69 14.12 -11.82
C ASN A 60 8.26 12.75 -11.42
N GLY A 61 8.04 11.73 -12.27
CA GLY A 61 8.53 10.36 -12.02
C GLY A 61 7.68 9.53 -11.05
N VAL A 62 6.59 10.09 -10.51
CA VAL A 62 5.65 9.38 -9.62
C VAL A 62 4.45 8.90 -10.42
N PRO A 63 4.10 7.59 -10.42
CA PRO A 63 2.91 7.08 -11.08
C PRO A 63 1.66 7.75 -10.49
N THR A 64 0.91 8.44 -11.34
CA THR A 64 -0.22 9.27 -10.89
C THR A 64 -1.53 8.87 -11.54
N ILE A 65 -1.49 8.48 -12.82
CA ILE A 65 -2.68 8.17 -13.60
C ILE A 65 -2.54 6.77 -14.21
N ALA A 66 -3.55 5.95 -13.98
CA ALA A 66 -3.73 4.63 -14.59
C ALA A 66 -4.71 4.70 -15.76
N PHE A 67 -4.45 3.97 -16.84
CA PHE A 67 -5.33 3.88 -18.01
C PHE A 67 -5.81 2.45 -18.21
N LEU A 68 -7.11 2.27 -18.34
CA LEU A 68 -7.75 1.04 -18.79
C LEU A 68 -8.50 1.32 -20.10
N SER A 69 -8.04 0.76 -21.20
CA SER A 69 -8.73 0.81 -22.49
C SER A 69 -9.32 -0.56 -22.77
N ASP A 70 -10.59 -0.75 -22.42
CA ASP A 70 -11.35 -1.96 -22.67
C ASP A 70 -12.80 -1.61 -22.95
N PRO A 71 -13.26 -1.73 -24.21
CA PRO A 71 -14.63 -1.40 -24.59
C PRO A 71 -15.69 -2.21 -23.84
N ASN A 72 -15.33 -3.39 -23.35
CA ASN A 72 -16.23 -4.33 -22.70
C ASN A 72 -15.95 -4.49 -21.20
N ALA A 73 -15.11 -3.64 -20.61
CA ALA A 73 -14.78 -3.76 -19.18
C ALA A 73 -16.05 -3.75 -18.32
N PRO A 74 -16.34 -4.85 -17.62
CA PRO A 74 -17.45 -4.88 -16.69
C PRO A 74 -17.16 -3.99 -15.48
N ILE A 75 -18.20 -3.51 -14.83
CA ILE A 75 -18.04 -2.62 -13.66
C ILE A 75 -17.30 -3.30 -12.52
N GLU A 76 -17.47 -4.61 -12.36
CA GLU A 76 -16.80 -5.42 -11.35
C GLU A 76 -15.27 -5.40 -11.55
N ARG A 77 -14.82 -5.32 -12.80
CA ARG A 77 -13.40 -5.17 -13.13
C ARG A 77 -12.87 -3.81 -12.73
N ILE A 78 -13.65 -2.74 -12.96
CA ILE A 78 -13.31 -1.38 -12.55
C ILE A 78 -13.23 -1.30 -11.02
N ASP A 79 -14.19 -1.90 -10.31
CA ASP A 79 -14.23 -1.96 -8.86
C ASP A 79 -13.02 -2.70 -8.27
N GLU A 80 -12.64 -3.83 -8.88
CA GLU A 80 -11.45 -4.59 -8.48
C GLU A 80 -10.16 -3.80 -8.70
N LEU A 81 -9.99 -3.21 -9.89
CA LEU A 81 -8.83 -2.35 -10.18
C LEU A 81 -8.75 -1.17 -9.23
N HIS A 82 -9.88 -0.51 -9.00
CA HIS A 82 -9.95 0.60 -8.05
C HIS A 82 -9.51 0.16 -6.66
N ARG A 83 -10.02 -0.98 -6.16
CA ARG A 83 -9.65 -1.53 -4.86
C ARG A 83 -8.15 -1.82 -4.76
N VAL A 84 -7.58 -2.45 -5.77
CA VAL A 84 -6.14 -2.77 -5.79
C VAL A 84 -5.28 -1.51 -5.82
N LEU A 85 -5.58 -0.57 -6.70
CA LEU A 85 -4.83 0.68 -6.87
C LEU A 85 -4.99 1.60 -5.65
N TRP A 86 -6.16 1.63 -5.02
CA TRP A 86 -6.37 2.34 -3.75
C TRP A 86 -5.48 1.78 -2.64
N ASN A 87 -5.39 0.45 -2.50
CA ASN A 87 -4.50 -0.19 -1.51
C ASN A 87 -3.01 0.04 -1.80
N GLN A 88 -2.61 0.24 -3.05
CA GLN A 88 -1.23 0.65 -3.37
C GLN A 88 -0.90 2.05 -2.87
N GLY A 89 -1.89 2.95 -2.84
CA GLY A 89 -1.74 4.32 -2.34
C GLY A 89 -0.82 5.22 -3.20
N LEU A 90 -0.51 4.83 -4.44
CA LEU A 90 0.40 5.55 -5.33
C LEU A 90 -0.33 6.42 -6.33
N MET A 91 -1.20 5.81 -7.14
CA MET A 91 -1.92 6.51 -8.20
C MET A 91 -3.15 7.23 -7.63
N SER A 92 -3.51 8.35 -8.22
CA SER A 92 -4.63 9.18 -7.77
C SER A 92 -5.82 9.16 -8.72
N LEU A 93 -5.62 8.75 -9.98
CA LEU A 93 -6.66 8.78 -11.00
C LEU A 93 -6.64 7.50 -11.86
N LEU A 94 -7.82 6.94 -12.12
CA LEU A 94 -8.03 5.85 -13.07
C LEU A 94 -8.89 6.36 -14.22
N LEU A 95 -8.34 6.37 -15.43
CA LEU A 95 -9.03 6.71 -16.66
C LEU A 95 -9.48 5.43 -17.37
N VAL A 96 -10.78 5.23 -17.49
CA VAL A 96 -11.39 4.06 -18.12
C VAL A 96 -12.01 4.47 -19.45
N ILE A 97 -11.50 3.91 -20.53
CA ILE A 97 -11.95 4.15 -21.91
C ILE A 97 -12.83 2.99 -22.34
N ARG A 98 -14.11 3.28 -22.62
CA ARG A 98 -15.10 2.34 -23.12
C ARG A 98 -15.81 2.90 -24.35
N GLY A 99 -15.51 2.37 -25.52
CA GLY A 99 -16.05 2.88 -26.78
C GLY A 99 -15.66 4.34 -27.02
N ASP A 100 -16.64 5.24 -27.08
CA ASP A 100 -16.44 6.66 -27.29
C ASP A 100 -16.54 7.49 -25.99
N GLU A 101 -16.50 6.84 -24.83
CA GLU A 101 -16.54 7.49 -23.53
C GLU A 101 -15.25 7.22 -22.72
N LEU A 102 -14.80 8.25 -22.00
CA LEU A 102 -13.76 8.20 -20.98
C LEU A 102 -14.36 8.56 -19.64
N ASN A 103 -14.23 7.64 -18.68
CA ASN A 103 -14.66 7.86 -17.31
C ASN A 103 -13.42 8.02 -16.40
N ALA A 104 -13.35 9.13 -15.69
CA ALA A 104 -12.27 9.44 -14.75
C ALA A 104 -12.71 9.12 -13.32
N TYR A 105 -12.07 8.15 -12.68
CA TYR A 105 -12.36 7.73 -11.30
C TYR A 105 -11.24 8.17 -10.35
N SER A 106 -11.61 8.78 -9.24
CA SER A 106 -10.67 9.08 -8.16
C SER A 106 -10.24 7.81 -7.45
N LEU A 107 -8.94 7.53 -7.45
CA LEU A 107 -8.31 6.46 -6.66
C LEU A 107 -8.01 6.88 -5.21
N VAL A 108 -8.33 8.13 -4.85
CA VAL A 108 -8.26 8.64 -3.48
C VAL A 108 -9.53 8.27 -2.72
N GLN A 109 -10.68 8.25 -3.41
CA GLN A 109 -11.94 7.81 -2.81
C GLN A 109 -11.89 6.33 -2.43
N ARG A 110 -12.57 6.00 -1.32
CA ARG A 110 -12.62 4.62 -0.83
C ARG A 110 -13.31 3.68 -1.81
N PRO A 111 -12.90 2.42 -1.91
CA PRO A 111 -13.59 1.44 -2.74
C PRO A 111 -15.07 1.30 -2.38
N LEU A 112 -15.93 1.01 -3.38
CA LEU A 112 -17.35 0.77 -3.14
C LEU A 112 -17.59 -0.56 -2.43
N GLN A 113 -18.62 -0.60 -1.60
CA GLN A 113 -19.14 -1.84 -1.02
C GLN A 113 -20.13 -2.49 -1.98
N HIS A 114 -20.09 -3.81 -2.10
CA HIS A 114 -20.94 -4.58 -3.01
C HIS A 114 -22.46 -4.47 -2.79
N ASP A 115 -22.89 -3.92 -1.65
CA ASP A 115 -24.30 -4.02 -1.20
C ASP A 115 -25.08 -2.70 -1.23
N LYS A 116 -24.64 -1.70 -2.00
CA LYS A 116 -25.44 -0.46 -2.15
C LYS A 116 -26.12 -0.43 -3.50
N SER A 117 -27.47 -0.32 -3.47
CA SER A 117 -28.29 0.11 -4.61
C SER A 117 -27.62 1.32 -5.27
N ARG A 118 -27.23 1.17 -6.54
CA ARG A 118 -26.40 2.11 -7.29
C ARG A 118 -27.10 3.45 -7.44
N GLY A 119 -26.76 4.39 -6.56
CA GLY A 119 -26.85 5.81 -6.84
C GLY A 119 -25.68 6.26 -7.74
N GLU A 120 -25.42 7.56 -7.81
CA GLU A 120 -24.23 8.10 -8.47
C GLU A 120 -22.97 7.52 -7.81
N ASP A 121 -22.00 7.11 -8.63
CA ASP A 121 -20.72 6.57 -8.14
C ASP A 121 -19.87 7.72 -7.54
N PRO A 122 -19.62 7.73 -6.22
CA PRO A 122 -18.90 8.81 -5.57
C PRO A 122 -17.43 8.90 -5.99
N ARG A 123 -16.92 7.89 -6.70
CA ARG A 123 -15.54 7.87 -7.23
C ARG A 123 -15.46 8.51 -8.61
N LEU A 124 -16.59 8.58 -9.34
CA LEU A 124 -16.64 9.12 -10.70
C LEU A 124 -16.53 10.65 -10.67
N VAL A 125 -15.38 11.14 -11.07
CA VAL A 125 -15.06 12.58 -11.11
C VAL A 125 -15.67 13.24 -12.34
N LYS A 126 -15.54 12.57 -13.51
CA LYS A 126 -15.94 13.15 -14.80
C LYS A 126 -16.15 12.06 -15.85
N THR A 127 -17.12 12.29 -16.73
CA THR A 127 -17.28 11.54 -17.99
C THR A 127 -17.05 12.48 -19.16
N LEU A 128 -16.26 12.05 -20.12
CA LEU A 128 -15.91 12.82 -21.32
C LEU A 128 -16.23 11.98 -22.57
N SER A 129 -16.87 12.62 -23.56
CA SER A 129 -17.20 12.02 -24.86
C SER A 129 -16.10 12.32 -25.88
N LEU A 130 -15.68 11.31 -26.63
CA LEU A 130 -14.70 11.48 -27.71
C LEU A 130 -15.17 12.47 -28.77
N LEU A 131 -16.48 12.54 -28.98
CA LEU A 131 -17.10 13.39 -30.04
C LEU A 131 -17.37 14.80 -29.54
N ASP A 132 -17.82 14.97 -28.31
CA ASP A 132 -18.34 16.25 -27.82
C ASP A 132 -17.31 17.03 -26.99
N ASP A 133 -16.32 16.36 -26.37
CA ASP A 133 -15.40 16.96 -25.39
C ASP A 133 -13.96 17.05 -25.89
N ALA A 134 -13.73 17.22 -27.20
CA ALA A 134 -12.41 17.19 -27.83
C ALA A 134 -11.37 18.11 -27.16
N LEU A 135 -11.76 19.34 -26.77
CA LEU A 135 -10.85 20.28 -26.10
C LEU A 135 -10.51 19.78 -24.67
N ALA A 136 -11.53 19.36 -23.90
CA ALA A 136 -11.34 18.89 -22.54
C ALA A 136 -10.47 17.62 -22.49
N LEU A 137 -10.63 16.70 -23.45
CA LEU A 137 -9.77 15.53 -23.62
C LEU A 137 -8.32 15.90 -23.89
N ARG A 138 -8.11 16.83 -24.82
CA ARG A 138 -6.76 17.26 -25.20
C ARG A 138 -6.01 17.95 -24.07
N GLU A 139 -6.72 18.67 -23.20
CA GLU A 139 -6.16 19.38 -22.05
C GLU A 139 -6.10 18.54 -20.79
N LEU A 140 -6.72 17.35 -20.74
CA LEU A 140 -6.90 16.57 -19.52
C LEU A 140 -5.58 16.30 -18.79
N LEU A 141 -4.58 15.80 -19.50
CA LEU A 141 -3.29 15.45 -18.89
C LEU A 141 -2.47 16.69 -18.52
N ASP A 142 -2.52 17.74 -19.32
CA ASP A 142 -1.87 19.02 -18.98
C ASP A 142 -2.53 19.66 -17.74
N ALA A 143 -3.84 19.53 -17.59
CA ALA A 143 -4.56 19.98 -16.41
C ALA A 143 -4.17 19.16 -15.14
N THR A 144 -3.92 17.87 -15.29
CA THR A 144 -3.42 17.04 -14.14
C THR A 144 -1.99 17.43 -13.77
N GLU A 145 -1.11 17.63 -14.72
CA GLU A 145 0.29 18.02 -14.50
C GLU A 145 0.43 19.41 -13.89
N SER A 146 -0.39 20.38 -14.35
CA SER A 146 -0.39 21.75 -13.80
C SER A 146 -1.06 21.88 -12.44
N GLY A 147 -1.74 20.85 -11.95
CA GLY A 147 -2.50 20.90 -10.71
C GLY A 147 -3.94 21.39 -10.85
N ARG A 148 -4.32 21.97 -12.01
CA ARG A 148 -5.66 22.53 -12.26
C ARG A 148 -6.77 21.49 -12.08
N PHE A 149 -6.58 20.27 -12.60
CA PHE A 149 -7.56 19.19 -12.50
C PHE A 149 -7.91 18.85 -11.04
N TRP A 150 -6.90 18.78 -10.20
CA TRP A 150 -7.06 18.44 -8.77
C TRP A 150 -7.79 19.56 -8.02
N TYR A 151 -7.45 20.79 -8.31
CA TYR A 151 -8.08 21.97 -7.69
C TYR A 151 -9.56 22.11 -8.10
N GLU A 152 -9.90 21.92 -9.38
CA GLU A 152 -11.27 22.00 -9.89
C GLU A 152 -12.17 20.87 -9.38
N ASN A 153 -11.59 19.76 -8.92
CA ASN A 153 -12.30 18.55 -8.47
C ASN A 153 -11.90 18.12 -7.04
N ASP A 154 -11.53 19.06 -6.19
CA ASP A 154 -10.95 18.82 -4.87
C ASP A 154 -11.79 17.91 -3.95
N SER A 155 -13.13 17.99 -4.06
CA SER A 155 -14.06 17.16 -3.30
C SER A 155 -13.88 15.65 -3.53
N TYR A 156 -13.33 15.25 -4.69
CA TYR A 156 -13.04 13.85 -5.01
C TYR A 156 -11.66 13.39 -4.54
N PHE A 157 -10.79 14.31 -4.11
CA PHE A 157 -9.39 14.04 -3.76
C PHE A 157 -9.06 14.37 -2.30
N ASN A 158 -10.05 14.20 -1.38
CA ASN A 158 -9.81 14.40 0.04
C ASN A 158 -8.74 13.40 0.56
N PRO A 159 -7.60 13.88 1.11
CA PRO A 159 -6.53 13.03 1.63
C PRO A 159 -6.97 12.07 2.74
N ASP A 160 -8.01 12.39 3.50
CA ASP A 160 -8.52 11.55 4.59
C ASP A 160 -9.08 10.21 4.09
N ASN A 161 -9.45 10.14 2.81
CA ASN A 161 -9.93 8.91 2.19
C ASN A 161 -8.81 8.01 1.65
N ARG A 162 -7.55 8.45 1.65
CA ARG A 162 -6.41 7.64 1.23
C ARG A 162 -6.19 6.47 2.18
N VAL A 163 -5.67 5.37 1.63
CA VAL A 163 -5.43 4.14 2.40
C VAL A 163 -4.49 4.35 3.59
N ASP A 164 -3.47 5.20 3.46
CA ASP A 164 -2.52 5.52 4.52
C ASP A 164 -3.19 6.31 5.68
N SER A 165 -4.06 7.25 5.36
CA SER A 165 -4.84 7.99 6.36
C SER A 165 -5.85 7.08 7.07
N VAL A 166 -6.60 6.28 6.30
CA VAL A 166 -7.57 5.32 6.85
C VAL A 166 -6.90 4.28 7.76
N LEU A 167 -5.75 3.77 7.36
CA LEU A 167 -4.98 2.80 8.16
C LEU A 167 -4.47 3.44 9.46
N LEU A 168 -3.95 4.67 9.39
CA LEU A 168 -3.50 5.41 10.56
C LEU A 168 -4.63 5.68 11.55
N ASP A 169 -5.78 6.16 11.07
CA ASP A 169 -6.94 6.44 11.92
C ASP A 169 -7.41 5.18 12.66
N ASN A 170 -7.46 4.04 11.96
CA ASN A 170 -7.84 2.77 12.57
C ASN A 170 -6.80 2.25 13.58
N LEU A 171 -5.50 2.47 13.32
CA LEU A 171 -4.45 2.19 14.30
C LEU A 171 -4.61 3.03 15.56
N LEU A 172 -4.89 4.32 15.41
CA LEU A 172 -5.08 5.24 16.54
C LEU A 172 -6.33 4.88 17.37
N VAL A 173 -7.43 4.49 16.71
CA VAL A 173 -8.64 4.04 17.41
C VAL A 173 -8.37 2.73 18.17
N ALA A 174 -7.75 1.74 17.54
CA ALA A 174 -7.38 0.49 18.18
C ALA A 174 -6.42 0.71 19.36
N PHE A 175 -5.43 1.58 19.18
CA PHE A 175 -4.48 1.93 20.24
C PHE A 175 -5.18 2.55 21.46
N ARG A 176 -6.08 3.52 21.27
CA ARG A 176 -6.84 4.12 22.36
C ARG A 176 -7.68 3.10 23.14
N SER A 177 -8.19 2.08 22.45
CA SER A 177 -8.96 1.00 23.05
C SER A 177 -8.12 0.02 23.88
N LEU A 178 -6.82 -0.09 23.58
CA LEU A 178 -5.91 -1.06 24.21
C LEU A 178 -5.04 -0.44 25.30
N LYS A 179 -4.65 0.83 25.16
CA LYS A 179 -3.59 1.45 25.99
C LYS A 179 -3.93 1.57 27.47
N ASP A 180 -5.20 1.73 27.82
CA ASP A 180 -5.61 1.97 29.21
C ASP A 180 -5.43 0.71 30.06
N GLU A 181 -5.55 -0.49 29.45
CA GLU A 181 -5.36 -1.78 30.13
C GLU A 181 -3.95 -2.35 29.95
N LEU A 182 -3.36 -2.21 28.75
CA LEU A 182 -2.06 -2.81 28.44
C LEU A 182 -0.87 -1.89 28.69
N GLY A 183 -1.11 -0.59 28.81
CA GLY A 183 -0.07 0.42 28.78
C GLY A 183 0.37 0.78 27.37
N THR A 184 1.01 1.93 27.20
CA THR A 184 1.38 2.52 25.89
C THR A 184 2.26 1.57 25.09
N ASP A 185 3.37 1.10 25.66
CA ASP A 185 4.39 0.35 24.93
C ASP A 185 3.88 -1.02 24.48
N ALA A 186 3.14 -1.72 25.37
CA ALA A 186 2.57 -3.02 25.02
C ALA A 186 1.46 -2.90 23.97
N ALA A 187 0.61 -1.88 24.05
CA ALA A 187 -0.45 -1.63 23.05
C ALA A 187 0.14 -1.28 21.67
N GLN A 188 1.17 -0.42 21.62
CA GLN A 188 1.87 -0.09 20.38
C GLN A 188 2.51 -1.34 19.76
N ALA A 189 3.28 -2.08 20.55
CA ALA A 189 3.95 -3.28 20.09
C ALA A 189 2.96 -4.32 19.55
N LEU A 190 1.87 -4.56 20.28
CA LEU A 190 0.83 -5.51 19.90
C LEU A 190 0.17 -5.16 18.56
N LEU A 191 -0.18 -3.88 18.36
CA LEU A 191 -0.76 -3.42 17.10
C LEU A 191 0.22 -3.55 15.93
N MET A 192 1.47 -3.13 16.14
CA MET A 192 2.49 -3.22 15.11
C MET A 192 2.80 -4.67 14.72
N GLN A 193 2.93 -5.53 15.71
CA GLN A 193 3.13 -6.96 15.49
C GLN A 193 1.96 -7.56 14.71
N THR A 194 0.71 -7.24 15.09
CA THR A 194 -0.50 -7.71 14.38
C THR A 194 -0.52 -7.22 12.94
N MET A 195 -0.18 -5.96 12.68
CA MET A 195 -0.10 -5.40 11.33
C MET A 195 0.98 -6.12 10.50
N PHE A 196 2.15 -6.40 11.08
CA PHE A 196 3.20 -7.15 10.39
C PHE A 196 2.79 -8.59 10.09
N VAL A 197 2.12 -9.27 11.01
CA VAL A 197 1.59 -10.63 10.76
C VAL A 197 0.59 -10.60 9.61
N ALA A 198 -0.34 -9.63 9.61
CA ALA A 198 -1.29 -9.44 8.51
C ALA A 198 -0.58 -9.19 7.16
N TYR A 199 0.47 -8.38 7.16
CA TYR A 199 1.29 -8.13 5.97
C TYR A 199 1.98 -9.41 5.46
N LEU A 200 2.57 -10.21 6.35
CA LEU A 200 3.22 -11.46 6.00
C LEU A 200 2.21 -12.50 5.48
N GLU A 201 1.02 -12.56 6.08
CA GLU A 201 -0.08 -13.44 5.69
C GLU A 201 -0.60 -13.08 4.29
N ASP A 202 -0.99 -11.83 4.06
CA ASP A 202 -1.56 -11.39 2.78
C ASP A 202 -0.58 -11.55 1.62
N ARG A 203 0.72 -11.48 1.89
CA ARG A 203 1.80 -11.75 0.92
C ARG A 203 2.21 -13.22 0.83
N GLN A 204 1.55 -14.09 1.58
CA GLN A 204 1.83 -15.53 1.62
C GLN A 204 3.29 -15.87 2.01
N ILE A 205 3.95 -14.98 2.78
CA ILE A 205 5.26 -15.25 3.38
C ILE A 205 5.07 -16.22 4.55
N ILE A 206 3.99 -16.05 5.32
CA ILE A 206 3.48 -17.02 6.26
C ILE A 206 2.12 -17.51 5.75
N GLY A 207 1.93 -18.81 5.73
CA GLY A 207 0.70 -19.43 5.21
C GLY A 207 -0.08 -20.17 6.28
N GLU A 208 -1.15 -20.84 5.86
CA GLU A 208 -2.05 -21.64 6.69
C GLU A 208 -1.32 -22.61 7.61
N ALA A 209 -0.21 -23.23 7.14
CA ALA A 209 0.56 -24.19 7.93
C ALA A 209 1.08 -23.60 9.25
N VAL A 210 1.51 -22.32 9.25
CA VAL A 210 2.01 -21.64 10.45
C VAL A 210 0.88 -21.42 11.46
N PHE A 211 -0.28 -20.97 11.00
CA PHE A 211 -1.44 -20.76 11.88
C PHE A 211 -1.96 -22.08 12.44
N ARG A 212 -1.99 -23.13 11.63
CA ARG A 212 -2.38 -24.48 12.07
C ARG A 212 -1.40 -25.04 13.11
N GLU A 213 -0.11 -24.88 12.90
CA GLU A 213 0.91 -25.29 13.87
C GLU A 213 0.73 -24.56 15.21
N ALA A 214 0.63 -23.24 15.20
CA ALA A 214 0.46 -22.41 16.40
C ALA A 214 -0.85 -22.71 17.14
N SER A 215 -1.91 -23.13 16.44
CA SER A 215 -3.25 -23.36 17.00
C SER A 215 -3.60 -24.83 17.17
N GLN A 216 -2.68 -25.77 17.03
CA GLN A 216 -2.95 -27.22 17.06
C GLN A 216 -4.05 -27.62 16.05
N ASN A 217 -3.92 -27.15 14.82
CA ASN A 217 -4.84 -27.37 13.69
C ASN A 217 -6.25 -26.76 13.82
N ARG A 218 -6.45 -25.80 14.73
CA ARG A 218 -7.77 -25.18 14.95
C ARG A 218 -8.06 -24.03 13.97
N PHE A 219 -7.04 -23.24 13.61
CA PHE A 219 -7.19 -22.02 12.82
C PHE A 219 -6.29 -22.02 11.59
N ALA A 220 -6.77 -21.43 10.50
CA ALA A 220 -6.08 -21.36 9.22
C ALA A 220 -5.54 -19.96 8.90
N THR A 221 -6.09 -18.91 9.52
CA THR A 221 -5.77 -17.52 9.27
C THR A 221 -5.59 -16.74 10.56
N LEU A 222 -4.92 -15.58 10.48
CA LEU A 222 -4.82 -14.64 11.59
C LEU A 222 -6.22 -14.22 12.08
N LEU A 223 -7.14 -13.99 11.15
CA LEU A 223 -8.48 -13.53 11.48
C LEU A 223 -9.29 -14.59 12.24
N ASP A 224 -9.21 -15.87 11.83
CA ASP A 224 -9.82 -16.98 12.55
C ASP A 224 -9.30 -17.06 13.99
N LEU A 225 -7.98 -16.90 14.15
CA LEU A 225 -7.30 -16.94 15.43
C LEU A 225 -7.73 -15.80 16.36
N LEU A 226 -7.79 -14.57 15.82
CA LEU A 226 -8.25 -13.40 16.58
C LEU A 226 -9.74 -13.50 16.94
N GLY A 227 -10.57 -13.97 15.99
CA GLY A 227 -12.02 -14.12 16.16
C GLY A 227 -12.42 -15.19 17.19
N ALA A 228 -11.54 -16.16 17.44
CA ALA A 228 -11.78 -17.18 18.46
C ALA A 228 -11.70 -16.64 19.90
N GLY A 229 -11.10 -15.47 20.10
CA GLY A 229 -11.02 -14.82 21.41
C GLY A 229 -10.19 -15.57 22.45
N ASN A 230 -9.34 -16.53 22.03
CA ASN A 230 -8.42 -17.23 22.93
C ASN A 230 -6.99 -16.70 22.77
N PRO A 231 -6.40 -16.09 23.81
CA PRO A 231 -5.03 -15.56 23.75
C PRO A 231 -3.95 -16.61 23.54
N GLU A 232 -4.12 -17.84 24.02
CA GLU A 232 -3.09 -18.87 24.01
C GLU A 232 -2.53 -19.19 22.60
N PRO A 233 -3.36 -19.50 21.58
CA PRO A 233 -2.84 -19.73 20.23
C PRO A 233 -2.16 -18.51 19.62
N PHE A 234 -2.59 -17.31 20.00
CA PHE A 234 -1.97 -16.07 19.56
C PHE A 234 -0.56 -15.89 20.15
N GLU A 235 -0.38 -16.17 21.44
CA GLU A 235 0.94 -16.15 22.11
C GLU A 235 1.88 -17.22 21.54
N VAL A 236 1.37 -18.41 21.23
CA VAL A 236 2.15 -19.48 20.56
C VAL A 236 2.60 -19.03 19.17
N LEU A 237 1.73 -18.38 18.39
CA LEU A 237 2.09 -17.83 17.10
C LEU A 237 3.28 -16.85 17.21
N PHE A 238 3.27 -15.94 18.16
CA PHE A 238 4.36 -15.00 18.37
C PHE A 238 5.66 -15.66 18.81
N THR A 239 5.58 -16.70 19.62
CA THR A 239 6.75 -17.52 20.00
C THR A 239 7.36 -18.19 18.77
N TRP A 240 6.53 -18.73 17.87
CA TRP A 240 6.98 -19.32 16.62
C TRP A 240 7.63 -18.26 15.69
N LEU A 241 6.96 -17.11 15.51
CA LEU A 241 7.48 -16.00 14.70
C LEU A 241 8.82 -15.45 15.23
N HIS A 242 8.96 -15.35 16.55
CA HIS A 242 10.22 -14.93 17.18
C HIS A 242 11.36 -15.91 16.89
N GLY A 243 11.07 -17.21 16.84
CA GLY A 243 12.05 -18.23 16.47
C GLY A 243 12.38 -18.25 14.98
N ALA A 244 11.40 -17.96 14.11
CA ALA A 244 11.56 -17.98 12.67
C ALA A 244 12.23 -16.71 12.11
N PHE A 245 11.90 -15.55 12.70
CA PHE A 245 12.45 -14.25 12.30
C PHE A 245 13.43 -13.76 13.37
N ASN A 246 14.70 -13.75 13.04
CA ASN A 246 15.76 -13.33 13.95
C ASN A 246 15.65 -11.84 14.27
N GLY A 247 15.09 -11.49 15.42
CA GLY A 247 14.94 -10.10 15.87
C GLY A 247 13.92 -9.92 17.00
N ASN A 248 13.84 -8.71 17.53
CA ASN A 248 12.96 -8.40 18.67
C ASN A 248 11.52 -8.04 18.28
N LEU A 249 11.20 -7.95 16.98
CA LEU A 249 9.89 -7.53 16.50
C LEU A 249 8.76 -8.44 17.02
N PHE A 250 9.01 -9.74 17.03
CA PHE A 250 8.02 -10.75 17.46
C PHE A 250 8.27 -11.31 18.86
N LYS A 251 8.92 -10.55 19.76
CA LYS A 251 8.85 -10.91 21.18
C LYS A 251 7.40 -11.04 21.59
N ALA A 252 7.09 -12.01 22.47
CA ALA A 252 5.72 -12.20 22.94
C ALA A 252 5.08 -10.85 23.34
N PRO A 253 3.83 -10.55 22.93
CA PRO A 253 3.24 -9.21 23.04
C PRO A 253 3.23 -8.64 24.46
N CYS A 254 3.32 -9.47 25.45
CA CYS A 254 3.33 -9.07 26.86
C CYS A 254 4.66 -9.34 27.56
N ALA A 255 5.72 -9.70 26.81
CA ALA A 255 7.05 -9.93 27.37
C ALA A 255 7.92 -8.65 27.43
N PHE A 256 7.33 -7.48 27.30
CA PHE A 256 8.05 -6.22 27.51
C PHE A 256 8.32 -6.05 28.99
N GLU A 257 9.59 -5.95 29.35
CA GLU A 257 10.03 -5.64 30.70
C GLU A 257 9.50 -4.25 31.08
N THR A 258 8.42 -4.21 31.83
CA THR A 258 7.88 -2.98 32.42
C THR A 258 8.39 -2.80 33.84
N GLY A 259 9.71 -2.90 34.03
CA GLY A 259 10.35 -2.77 35.35
C GLY A 259 9.81 -3.81 36.35
N ASP A 260 9.44 -3.37 37.56
CA ASP A 260 8.93 -4.24 38.64
C ASP A 260 7.46 -4.72 38.47
N THR A 261 6.78 -4.32 37.38
CA THR A 261 5.38 -4.65 37.15
C THR A 261 5.29 -5.91 36.25
N PRO A 262 4.50 -6.93 36.62
CA PRO A 262 4.31 -8.09 35.75
C PRO A 262 3.68 -7.65 34.42
N PRO A 263 4.09 -8.25 33.29
CA PRO A 263 3.54 -7.89 31.99
C PRO A 263 2.01 -8.10 31.95
N PRO A 264 1.27 -7.21 31.27
CA PRO A 264 -0.17 -7.33 31.19
C PRO A 264 -0.54 -8.62 30.43
N LYS A 265 -1.57 -9.32 30.89
CA LYS A 265 -2.09 -10.51 30.21
C LYS A 265 -3.05 -10.11 29.11
N LEU A 266 -2.93 -10.75 27.95
CA LEU A 266 -3.91 -10.61 26.89
C LEU A 266 -5.26 -11.18 27.34
N LYS A 267 -6.33 -10.52 26.93
CA LYS A 267 -7.72 -10.90 27.19
C LYS A 267 -8.47 -11.07 25.85
N PRO A 268 -9.62 -11.78 25.83
CA PRO A 268 -10.47 -11.90 24.65
C PRO A 268 -10.85 -10.55 24.03
N GLU A 269 -11.09 -9.52 24.85
CA GLU A 269 -11.46 -8.18 24.43
C GLU A 269 -10.36 -7.51 23.62
N HIS A 270 -9.10 -7.72 23.97
CA HIS A 270 -7.95 -7.21 23.21
C HIS A 270 -7.88 -7.84 21.83
N LEU A 271 -8.12 -9.16 21.72
CA LEU A 271 -8.16 -9.86 20.44
C LEU A 271 -9.32 -9.37 19.56
N ALA A 272 -10.47 -9.04 20.16
CA ALA A 272 -11.60 -8.46 19.43
C ALA A 272 -11.26 -7.10 18.81
N VAL A 273 -10.48 -6.27 19.51
CA VAL A 273 -9.97 -5.00 18.98
C VAL A 273 -9.05 -5.25 17.79
N LEU A 274 -8.11 -6.22 17.90
CA LEU A 274 -7.20 -6.58 16.82
C LEU A 274 -7.93 -7.18 15.62
N ALA A 275 -8.97 -8.01 15.85
CA ALA A 275 -9.83 -8.54 14.79
C ALA A 275 -10.54 -7.41 14.05
N SER A 276 -11.11 -6.46 14.77
CA SER A 276 -11.76 -5.28 14.19
C SER A 276 -10.77 -4.43 13.36
N PHE A 277 -9.57 -4.22 13.85
CA PHE A 277 -8.49 -3.55 13.11
C PHE A 277 -8.16 -4.31 11.83
N ARG A 278 -7.96 -5.64 11.90
CA ARG A 278 -7.64 -6.47 10.73
C ARG A 278 -8.75 -6.48 9.68
N HIS A 279 -10.02 -6.37 10.09
CA HIS A 279 -11.17 -6.24 9.21
C HIS A 279 -11.25 -4.86 8.54
N GLY A 280 -10.56 -3.84 9.07
CA GLY A 280 -10.60 -2.48 8.52
C GLY A 280 -11.94 -1.79 8.75
N HIS A 281 -12.54 -1.92 9.92
CA HIS A 281 -13.76 -1.18 10.27
C HIS A 281 -13.50 0.32 10.22
N GLU A 282 -14.32 1.07 9.49
CA GLU A 282 -14.17 2.52 9.29
C GLU A 282 -14.27 3.33 10.59
N THR A 283 -14.98 2.83 11.56
CA THR A 283 -15.02 3.39 12.91
C THR A 283 -15.34 2.26 13.87
N MET A 284 -14.49 2.00 14.81
CA MET A 284 -14.75 1.06 15.91
C MET A 284 -15.92 1.49 16.82
N GLY A 285 -16.66 2.53 16.45
CA GLY A 285 -17.83 3.07 17.17
C GLY A 285 -19.16 2.92 16.47
N THR A 286 -19.22 2.46 15.23
CA THR A 286 -20.48 2.22 14.52
C THR A 286 -20.65 0.75 14.20
N HIS A 287 -21.76 0.14 14.64
CA HIS A 287 -22.10 -1.29 14.44
C HIS A 287 -22.40 -1.69 12.97
N GLN A 288 -21.94 -0.93 11.98
CA GLN A 288 -22.08 -1.31 10.58
C GLN A 288 -20.85 -2.09 10.14
N LEU A 289 -21.02 -3.39 9.98
CA LEU A 289 -20.09 -4.29 9.31
C LEU A 289 -19.80 -3.75 7.90
N ARG A 290 -18.59 -3.26 7.65
CA ARG A 290 -18.13 -2.86 6.32
C ARG A 290 -17.07 -3.84 5.85
N PHE A 291 -17.31 -4.43 4.67
CA PHE A 291 -16.55 -5.56 4.12
C PHE A 291 -15.21 -5.21 3.48
N TRP A 292 -14.64 -4.02 3.74
CA TRP A 292 -13.39 -3.61 3.12
C TRP A 292 -12.27 -3.58 4.17
N GLY A 293 -11.61 -4.73 4.30
CA GLY A 293 -10.33 -4.82 4.97
C GLY A 293 -9.21 -4.20 4.14
N TYR A 294 -8.13 -3.83 4.79
CA TYR A 294 -6.88 -3.56 4.12
C TYR A 294 -6.41 -4.82 3.41
N ASP A 295 -5.91 -4.67 2.20
CA ASP A 295 -5.24 -5.73 1.48
C ASP A 295 -3.73 -5.42 1.48
N PHE A 296 -3.05 -5.89 2.49
CA PHE A 296 -1.61 -5.67 2.67
C PHE A 296 -0.77 -6.29 1.55
N LYS A 297 -1.35 -7.21 0.76
CA LYS A 297 -0.70 -7.73 -0.43
C LYS A 297 -0.29 -6.63 -1.40
N TYR A 298 -1.11 -5.60 -1.53
CA TYR A 298 -0.90 -4.51 -2.49
C TYR A 298 -0.21 -3.29 -1.87
N MET A 299 -0.18 -3.16 -0.55
CA MET A 299 0.51 -2.05 0.12
C MET A 299 2.02 -2.18 0.00
N SER A 300 2.71 -1.10 -0.33
CA SER A 300 4.17 -1.09 -0.29
C SER A 300 4.67 -1.06 1.15
N ILE A 301 5.85 -1.64 1.37
CA ILE A 301 6.51 -1.56 2.69
C ILE A 301 6.79 -0.10 3.08
N GLY A 302 7.04 0.77 2.10
CA GLY A 302 7.24 2.20 2.33
C GLY A 302 5.97 2.90 2.85
N LEU A 303 4.79 2.52 2.38
CA LEU A 303 3.51 3.03 2.90
C LEU A 303 3.32 2.58 4.35
N ILE A 304 3.58 1.30 4.66
CA ILE A 304 3.49 0.76 6.02
C ILE A 304 4.46 1.46 6.96
N SER A 305 5.71 1.67 6.52
CA SER A 305 6.71 2.44 7.29
C SER A 305 6.24 3.87 7.56
N ALA A 306 5.67 4.54 6.56
CA ALA A 306 5.16 5.90 6.72
C ALA A 306 3.99 5.99 7.72
N VAL A 307 3.07 5.03 7.68
CA VAL A 307 1.97 4.95 8.64
C VAL A 307 2.50 4.68 10.05
N TYR A 308 3.47 3.80 10.19
CA TYR A 308 4.13 3.51 11.47
C TYR A 308 4.77 4.76 12.09
N ASP A 309 5.57 5.47 11.31
CA ASP A 309 6.25 6.68 11.78
C ASP A 309 5.26 7.79 12.18
N ARG A 310 4.18 7.96 11.42
CA ARG A 310 3.08 8.89 11.76
C ARG A 310 2.37 8.48 13.04
N PHE A 311 2.10 7.19 13.21
CA PHE A 311 1.48 6.64 14.41
C PHE A 311 2.32 6.91 15.67
N LEU A 312 3.63 6.64 15.61
CA LEU A 312 4.55 6.94 16.71
C LEU A 312 4.63 8.44 17.02
N LYS A 313 4.64 9.29 15.99
CA LYS A 313 4.71 10.74 16.15
C LYS A 313 3.49 11.31 16.85
N GLU A 314 2.27 10.93 16.47
CA GLU A 314 1.04 11.42 17.08
C GLU A 314 0.94 11.08 18.56
N GLU A 315 1.52 9.97 18.99
CA GLU A 315 1.62 9.60 20.41
C GLU A 315 2.76 10.33 21.13
N ALA A 316 3.89 10.59 20.45
CA ALA A 316 5.03 11.31 21.01
C ALA A 316 4.76 12.81 21.22
N GLU A 317 4.01 13.47 20.34
CA GLU A 317 3.63 14.89 20.48
C GLU A 317 2.80 15.16 21.74
N LYS A 318 2.15 14.13 22.29
CA LYS A 318 1.48 14.20 23.60
C LYS A 318 2.44 14.10 24.78
N LYS A 319 3.70 13.66 24.58
CA LYS A 319 4.69 13.41 25.65
C LYS A 319 5.93 14.30 25.62
N SER A 320 6.03 15.28 24.73
CA SER A 320 7.15 16.24 24.57
C SER A 320 8.44 15.75 23.87
N SER A 321 8.94 16.59 22.97
CA SER A 321 10.35 16.98 22.70
C SER A 321 11.35 16.00 22.05
N ASP A 322 11.17 14.75 21.90
CA ASP A 322 12.15 13.89 21.22
C ASP A 322 11.82 13.77 19.74
N GLY A 323 12.52 14.62 18.94
CA GLY A 323 12.28 14.84 17.53
C GLY A 323 12.55 13.63 16.62
N ALA A 324 11.70 12.60 16.69
CA ALA A 324 11.65 11.60 15.64
C ALA A 324 10.93 12.20 14.42
N PHE A 325 11.68 12.59 13.41
CA PHE A 325 11.14 13.12 12.15
C PHE A 325 11.04 11.99 11.12
N TYR A 326 9.83 11.78 10.61
CA TYR A 326 9.63 10.94 9.44
C TYR A 326 10.31 11.55 8.21
N THR A 327 11.09 10.75 7.50
CA THR A 327 11.66 11.15 6.21
C THR A 327 10.68 10.75 5.10
N PRO A 328 10.06 11.71 4.38
CA PRO A 328 9.19 11.40 3.25
C PRO A 328 9.90 10.53 2.21
N MET A 329 9.17 9.58 1.60
CA MET A 329 9.73 8.61 0.65
C MET A 329 10.48 9.29 -0.51
N PHE A 330 9.94 10.40 -1.05
CA PHE A 330 10.59 11.13 -2.14
C PHE A 330 11.97 11.70 -1.73
N LEU A 331 12.11 12.12 -0.47
CA LEU A 331 13.38 12.63 0.06
C LEU A 331 14.38 11.49 0.26
N ALA A 332 13.90 10.35 0.78
CA ALA A 332 14.73 9.15 0.88
C ALA A 332 15.21 8.68 -0.50
N ASP A 333 14.33 8.69 -1.51
CA ASP A 333 14.69 8.37 -2.89
C ASP A 333 15.73 9.34 -3.46
N MET A 334 15.57 10.63 -3.21
CA MET A 334 16.53 11.64 -3.67
C MET A 334 17.92 11.39 -3.07
N VAL A 335 18.00 11.15 -1.77
CA VAL A 335 19.28 10.90 -1.07
C VAL A 335 19.90 9.59 -1.54
N VAL A 336 19.10 8.50 -1.63
CA VAL A 336 19.60 7.20 -2.09
C VAL A 336 20.04 7.25 -3.56
N ASN A 337 19.34 8.02 -4.42
CA ASN A 337 19.74 8.20 -5.81
C ASN A 337 21.09 8.93 -5.92
N GLN A 338 21.24 10.01 -5.17
CA GLN A 338 22.50 10.76 -5.15
C GLN A 338 23.67 9.90 -4.62
N LEU A 339 23.46 9.18 -3.51
CA LEU A 339 24.44 8.22 -3.01
C LEU A 339 24.78 7.16 -4.05
N TRP A 340 23.77 6.62 -4.74
CA TRP A 340 23.94 5.57 -5.74
C TRP A 340 24.85 5.98 -6.89
N ASP A 341 24.72 7.22 -7.34
CA ASP A 341 25.52 7.76 -8.44
C ASP A 341 26.99 7.95 -8.07
N GLU A 342 27.29 8.15 -6.79
CA GLU A 342 28.65 8.27 -6.25
C GLU A 342 29.34 6.91 -5.97
N LEU A 343 28.56 5.80 -5.88
CA LEU A 343 29.11 4.48 -5.57
C LEU A 343 29.83 3.88 -6.79
N THR A 344 31.01 3.30 -6.54
CA THR A 344 31.71 2.45 -7.53
C THR A 344 30.96 1.13 -7.75
N ASP A 345 31.24 0.46 -8.89
CA ASP A 345 30.63 -0.86 -9.18
C ASP A 345 31.00 -1.91 -8.14
N GLU A 346 32.20 -1.85 -7.57
CA GLU A 346 32.62 -2.74 -6.48
C GLU A 346 31.82 -2.49 -5.20
N GLN A 347 31.61 -1.23 -4.84
CA GLN A 347 30.77 -0.87 -3.69
C GLN A 347 29.32 -1.30 -3.90
N LYS A 348 28.76 -1.13 -5.10
CA LYS A 348 27.42 -1.64 -5.45
C LYS A 348 27.31 -3.16 -5.34
N ALA A 349 28.40 -3.89 -5.65
CA ALA A 349 28.41 -5.35 -5.60
C ALA A 349 28.67 -5.92 -4.19
N ASN A 350 29.57 -5.31 -3.43
CA ASN A 350 30.14 -5.89 -2.22
C ASN A 350 30.14 -4.92 -1.01
N GLY A 351 29.57 -3.72 -1.14
CA GLY A 351 29.57 -2.71 -0.09
C GLY A 351 28.77 -3.13 1.13
N VAL A 352 29.19 -2.67 2.31
CA VAL A 352 28.45 -2.76 3.56
C VAL A 352 27.85 -1.40 3.85
N TYR A 353 26.53 -1.38 4.05
CA TYR A 353 25.76 -0.16 4.23
C TYR A 353 25.18 -0.10 5.63
N CYS A 354 25.23 1.07 6.25
CA CYS A 354 24.71 1.30 7.58
C CYS A 354 23.97 2.66 7.62
N ASP A 355 22.80 2.65 8.22
CA ASP A 355 22.08 3.86 8.60
C ASP A 355 22.06 3.92 10.14
N PRO A 356 22.88 4.79 10.78
CA PRO A 356 22.99 4.85 12.24
C PRO A 356 21.77 5.49 12.90
N ALA A 357 20.87 6.10 12.13
CA ALA A 357 19.66 6.76 12.60
C ALA A 357 18.42 6.24 11.84
N CYS A 358 18.37 4.91 11.64
CA CYS A 358 17.50 4.29 10.64
C CYS A 358 15.99 4.53 10.84
N GLY A 359 15.50 4.85 12.03
CA GLY A 359 14.06 4.97 12.29
C GLY A 359 13.30 3.73 11.79
N SER A 360 12.32 3.93 10.89
CA SER A 360 11.61 2.84 10.21
C SER A 360 12.43 2.11 9.12
N GLY A 361 13.67 2.52 8.88
CA GLY A 361 14.58 1.90 7.92
C GLY A 361 14.34 2.31 6.45
N ILE A 362 13.65 3.42 6.19
CA ILE A 362 13.26 3.82 4.82
C ILE A 362 14.47 3.93 3.87
N PHE A 363 15.59 4.48 4.31
CA PHE A 363 16.80 4.57 3.50
C PHE A 363 17.37 3.19 3.16
N LEU A 364 17.41 2.28 4.13
CA LEU A 364 17.91 0.91 3.94
C LEU A 364 16.99 0.12 3.00
N VAL A 365 15.67 0.27 3.14
CA VAL A 365 14.69 -0.36 2.24
C VAL A 365 14.88 0.13 0.80
N ARG A 366 15.01 1.45 0.59
CA ARG A 366 15.18 2.02 -0.75
C ARG A 366 16.53 1.62 -1.37
N LEU A 367 17.60 1.63 -0.57
CA LEU A 367 18.91 1.16 -1.03
C LEU A 367 18.88 -0.33 -1.39
N PHE A 368 18.25 -1.17 -0.54
CA PHE A 368 18.09 -2.59 -0.82
C PHE A 368 17.36 -2.86 -2.14
N GLN A 369 16.25 -2.16 -2.39
CA GLN A 369 15.52 -2.26 -3.66
C GLN A 369 16.40 -1.90 -4.87
N ARG A 370 17.25 -0.88 -4.74
CA ARG A 370 18.21 -0.50 -5.77
C ARG A 370 19.29 -1.56 -5.99
N LEU A 371 19.82 -2.14 -4.92
CA LEU A 371 20.81 -3.22 -4.98
C LEU A 371 20.22 -4.46 -5.67
N VAL A 372 18.99 -4.84 -5.32
CA VAL A 372 18.28 -5.94 -5.99
C VAL A 372 18.12 -5.68 -7.48
N ALA A 373 17.63 -4.51 -7.86
CA ALA A 373 17.45 -4.14 -9.27
C ALA A 373 18.78 -4.16 -10.04
N HIS A 374 19.85 -3.63 -9.45
CA HIS A 374 21.18 -3.65 -10.04
C HIS A 374 21.71 -5.09 -10.22
N HIS A 375 21.58 -5.91 -9.18
CA HIS A 375 22.02 -7.31 -9.21
C HIS A 375 21.27 -8.13 -10.28
N CYS A 376 19.94 -7.96 -10.38
CA CYS A 376 19.13 -8.59 -11.42
C CYS A 376 19.57 -8.15 -12.82
N HIS A 377 19.87 -6.87 -13.00
CA HIS A 377 20.34 -6.34 -14.28
C HIS A 377 21.70 -6.91 -14.68
N VAL A 378 22.68 -6.88 -13.76
CA VAL A 378 24.06 -7.36 -14.01
C VAL A 378 24.09 -8.87 -14.28
N LYS A 379 23.32 -9.67 -13.53
CA LYS A 379 23.28 -11.14 -13.69
C LYS A 379 22.27 -11.62 -14.72
N LYS A 380 21.53 -10.72 -15.41
CA LYS A 380 20.47 -11.07 -16.37
C LYS A 380 19.42 -12.04 -15.80
N ARG A 381 19.12 -11.93 -14.51
CA ARG A 381 18.13 -12.75 -13.82
C ARG A 381 16.84 -11.97 -13.64
N SER A 382 15.68 -12.61 -13.81
CA SER A 382 14.37 -11.97 -13.60
C SER A 382 14.05 -11.74 -12.13
N HIS A 383 14.64 -12.55 -11.23
CA HIS A 383 14.50 -12.41 -9.78
C HIS A 383 15.84 -12.66 -9.09
N ALA A 384 16.13 -11.91 -8.03
CA ALA A 384 17.27 -12.19 -7.17
C ALA A 384 16.93 -13.39 -6.28
N THR A 385 17.58 -14.52 -6.51
CA THR A 385 17.60 -15.62 -5.55
C THR A 385 18.79 -15.42 -4.62
N TRP A 386 18.50 -15.13 -3.37
CA TRP A 386 19.52 -15.07 -2.32
C TRP A 386 19.78 -16.49 -1.83
N THR A 387 20.96 -16.97 -2.02
CA THR A 387 21.50 -18.17 -1.36
C THR A 387 22.44 -17.74 -0.25
#